data_0ab8dd1344402505a6d97a830d30c1a7
#
_entry.id   0ab8dd1344402505a6d97a830d30c1a7
#
_cell.length_a   1.000
_cell.length_b   1.000
_cell.length_c   1.000
_cell.angle_alpha   90.00
_cell.angle_beta   90.00
_cell.angle_gamma   90.00
#
_symmetry.space_group_name_H-M   'P 1'
#
loop_
_entity.id
_entity.type
_entity.pdbx_description
1 polymer ?
#
loop_
_entity_poly.entity_id
_entity_poly.type
_entity_poly.pdbx_seq_one_letter_code
_entity_poly.pdbx_strand_id
1 'polypeptide(L)'
;MIGLYLGLARGKKGWLFAAGVALGCNVLSRFSNLPEAAMIVGVWAYGIICWLEARKEIGKSLGQAGETTETAEKIKARKKAAGVKLRKKLLQDTGMCLAGYLTALLVLFGYIQICYGMDEYVKGILRLFSMTEVATDYTAASMIMGMFDWYFQNLYWEIRMCVFFVVGIVTVGVLELIGSYVRKDTVTKVLRILEWAGSIALAAVMVFWLYRQGFCAREYTNYGAIIWPGVTFLTLTLLVTLWRIFTPSAPKEEKLISGLIFLIVWITSLGSNNKLYPSMNNLFLALPYMYWQFYRFCKYVGSFRWKRITISAMPVKCLLGGFFLLFFVQVGLFGRNFAFAEGTGIQDIDAQVTNNETLKGVWMSEERAGWMQGISEYVNERGLAGRDVLIYGQIPALSYYLQMPAAFNPWPDLDSYQIAQLEEDMHKMQERMDADATYRPVILLEKKYAVYLEAGEDALEALQPTERERSLIVDNAKLLLIGEFMDAYGYEKTFENEKFVIFE
;
A
#
# COMPACT_ATOMS: atom_id res chain seq x y z
N MET A 1 -10.40 8.38 -7.39
CA MET A 1 -11.58 7.49 -7.38
C MET A 1 -12.91 8.22 -7.18
N ILE A 2 -13.13 8.93 -6.07
CA ILE A 2 -14.41 9.63 -5.79
C ILE A 2 -14.78 10.61 -6.91
N GLY A 3 -13.83 11.41 -7.38
CA GLY A 3 -14.05 12.35 -8.49
C GLY A 3 -14.46 11.64 -9.79
N LEU A 4 -13.82 10.52 -10.13
CA LEU A 4 -14.21 9.70 -11.29
C LEU A 4 -15.65 9.19 -11.14
N TYR A 5 -15.98 8.64 -9.97
CA TYR A 5 -17.34 8.15 -9.71
C TYR A 5 -18.39 9.27 -9.83
N LEU A 6 -18.17 10.40 -9.17
CA LEU A 6 -19.12 11.52 -9.22
C LEU A 6 -19.21 12.15 -10.61
N GLY A 7 -18.09 12.25 -11.32
CA GLY A 7 -18.03 12.75 -12.68
C GLY A 7 -18.81 11.87 -13.66
N LEU A 8 -18.60 10.56 -13.61
CA LEU A 8 -19.21 9.60 -14.53
C LEU A 8 -20.67 9.28 -14.19
N ALA A 9 -20.97 8.99 -12.92
CA ALA A 9 -22.32 8.62 -12.47
C ALA A 9 -23.29 9.81 -12.50
N ARG A 10 -22.84 11.02 -12.12
CA ARG A 10 -23.66 12.22 -12.07
C ARG A 10 -23.47 13.17 -13.26
N GLY A 11 -22.59 12.84 -14.22
CA GLY A 11 -22.32 13.62 -15.42
C GLY A 11 -21.69 15.00 -15.17
N LYS A 12 -21.07 15.23 -14.02
CA LYS A 12 -20.46 16.52 -13.63
C LYS A 12 -19.00 16.58 -14.08
N LYS A 13 -18.74 17.24 -15.22
CA LYS A 13 -17.39 17.32 -15.84
C LYS A 13 -16.32 17.91 -14.93
N GLY A 14 -16.64 18.87 -14.06
CA GLY A 14 -15.69 19.44 -13.10
C GLY A 14 -15.08 18.39 -12.16
N TRP A 15 -15.84 17.35 -11.79
CA TRP A 15 -15.30 16.24 -11.01
C TRP A 15 -14.34 15.35 -11.80
N LEU A 16 -14.50 15.25 -13.12
CA LEU A 16 -13.53 14.52 -13.97
C LEU A 16 -12.22 15.29 -14.05
N PHE A 17 -12.29 16.61 -14.20
CA PHE A 17 -11.10 17.48 -14.15
C PHE A 17 -10.38 17.34 -12.79
N ALA A 18 -11.13 17.49 -11.68
CA ALA A 18 -10.56 17.32 -10.32
C ALA A 18 -9.96 15.93 -10.10
N ALA A 19 -10.58 14.88 -10.66
CA ALA A 19 -10.02 13.53 -10.63
C ALA A 19 -8.70 13.44 -11.41
N GLY A 20 -8.60 14.10 -12.56
CA GLY A 20 -7.36 14.19 -13.32
C GLY A 20 -6.26 14.91 -12.53
N VAL A 21 -6.57 16.06 -11.93
CA VAL A 21 -5.62 16.78 -11.05
C VAL A 21 -5.14 15.88 -9.93
N ALA A 22 -6.04 15.19 -9.23
CA ALA A 22 -5.67 14.27 -8.15
C ALA A 22 -4.78 13.12 -8.62
N LEU A 23 -5.04 12.55 -9.81
CA LEU A 23 -4.17 11.52 -10.39
C LEU A 23 -2.79 12.07 -10.75
N GLY A 24 -2.71 13.28 -11.30
CA GLY A 24 -1.45 13.96 -11.57
C GLY A 24 -0.64 14.18 -10.30
N CYS A 25 -1.25 14.75 -9.25
CA CYS A 25 -0.61 14.95 -7.96
C CYS A 25 -0.13 13.62 -7.34
N ASN A 26 -0.91 12.55 -7.48
CA ASN A 26 -0.54 11.24 -6.95
C ASN A 26 0.71 10.65 -7.65
N VAL A 27 0.78 10.75 -8.97
CA VAL A 27 1.99 10.33 -9.73
C VAL A 27 3.20 11.17 -9.38
N LEU A 28 2.99 12.48 -9.18
CA LEU A 28 4.07 13.42 -8.85
C LEU A 28 4.57 13.26 -7.41
N SER A 29 3.70 12.81 -6.48
CA SER A 29 4.11 12.54 -5.10
C SER A 29 5.00 11.30 -5.00
N ARG A 30 4.82 10.34 -5.90
CA ARG A 30 5.63 9.12 -5.97
C ARG A 30 5.55 8.53 -7.37
N PHE A 31 6.68 8.44 -8.06
CA PHE A 31 6.73 7.94 -9.44
C PHE A 31 6.21 6.49 -9.58
N SER A 32 6.41 5.65 -8.58
CA SER A 32 5.85 4.29 -8.55
C SER A 32 4.31 4.24 -8.58
N ASN A 33 3.62 5.37 -8.38
CA ASN A 33 2.17 5.48 -8.54
C ASN A 33 1.74 5.71 -10.00
N LEU A 34 2.67 5.77 -10.94
CA LEU A 34 2.36 5.92 -12.38
C LEU A 34 1.31 4.92 -12.88
N PRO A 35 1.32 3.62 -12.48
CA PRO A 35 0.26 2.69 -12.85
C PRO A 35 -1.15 3.15 -12.45
N GLU A 36 -1.31 3.95 -11.40
CA GLU A 36 -2.61 4.47 -10.97
C GLU A 36 -3.24 5.44 -11.97
N ALA A 37 -2.45 6.03 -12.88
CA ALA A 37 -2.98 6.79 -14.01
C ALA A 37 -3.92 5.94 -14.90
N ALA A 38 -3.75 4.60 -14.89
CA ALA A 38 -4.66 3.67 -15.57
C ALA A 38 -6.10 3.69 -15.03
N MET A 39 -6.36 4.33 -13.88
CA MET A 39 -7.73 4.59 -13.41
C MET A 39 -8.60 5.33 -14.44
N ILE A 40 -7.99 6.04 -15.38
CA ILE A 40 -8.70 6.67 -16.50
C ILE A 40 -9.42 5.65 -17.41
N VAL A 41 -8.95 4.39 -17.42
CA VAL A 41 -9.62 3.27 -18.11
C VAL A 41 -11.04 3.05 -17.56
N GLY A 42 -11.30 3.41 -16.30
CA GLY A 42 -12.63 3.39 -15.71
C GLY A 42 -13.64 4.27 -16.47
N VAL A 43 -13.20 5.36 -17.09
CA VAL A 43 -14.03 6.22 -17.97
C VAL A 43 -14.54 5.41 -19.16
N TRP A 44 -13.65 4.67 -19.81
CA TRP A 44 -13.97 3.85 -20.99
C TRP A 44 -14.85 2.66 -20.64
N ALA A 45 -14.49 1.96 -19.55
CA ALA A 45 -15.26 0.81 -19.06
C ALA A 45 -16.72 1.22 -18.75
N TYR A 46 -16.90 2.32 -18.02
CA TYR A 46 -18.24 2.82 -17.71
C TYR A 46 -19.02 3.26 -18.96
N GLY A 47 -18.36 3.94 -19.89
CA GLY A 47 -18.96 4.30 -21.16
C GLY A 47 -19.44 3.09 -21.96
N ILE A 48 -18.63 2.03 -22.01
CA ILE A 48 -19.01 0.75 -22.68
C ILE A 48 -20.21 0.11 -21.98
N ILE A 49 -20.22 0.07 -20.64
CA ILE A 49 -21.36 -0.46 -19.86
C ILE A 49 -22.64 0.32 -20.21
N CYS A 50 -22.61 1.63 -20.19
CA CYS A 50 -23.75 2.47 -20.54
C CYS A 50 -24.25 2.23 -22.00
N TRP A 51 -23.32 2.02 -22.94
CA TRP A 51 -23.65 1.73 -24.31
C TRP A 51 -24.29 0.34 -24.50
N LEU A 52 -23.73 -0.67 -23.80
CA LEU A 52 -24.31 -2.02 -23.85
C LEU A 52 -25.75 -2.05 -23.31
N GLU A 53 -26.00 -1.32 -22.22
CA GLU A 53 -27.33 -1.18 -21.64
C GLU A 53 -28.29 -0.46 -22.63
N ALA A 54 -27.87 0.67 -23.23
CA ALA A 54 -28.67 1.39 -24.21
C ALA A 54 -28.96 0.52 -25.42
N ARG A 55 -28.02 -0.30 -25.91
CA ARG A 55 -28.27 -1.25 -27.01
C ARG A 55 -29.27 -2.34 -26.63
N LYS A 56 -29.24 -2.81 -25.39
CA LYS A 56 -30.16 -3.82 -24.86
C LYS A 56 -31.60 -3.25 -24.77
N GLU A 57 -31.72 -2.02 -24.29
CA GLU A 57 -33.00 -1.32 -24.21
C GLU A 57 -33.62 -1.06 -25.63
N ILE A 58 -32.80 -0.61 -26.60
CA ILE A 58 -33.20 -0.46 -27.99
C ILE A 58 -33.66 -1.80 -28.57
N GLY A 59 -33.01 -2.92 -28.22
CA GLY A 59 -33.41 -4.27 -28.64
C GLY A 59 -34.75 -4.73 -28.04
N LYS A 60 -34.97 -4.46 -26.73
CA LYS A 60 -36.22 -4.83 -26.04
C LYS A 60 -37.43 -4.04 -26.49
N SER A 61 -37.30 -2.71 -26.70
CA SER A 61 -38.42 -1.86 -27.15
C SER A 61 -38.93 -2.20 -28.55
N LEU A 62 -38.16 -2.96 -29.29
CA LEU A 62 -38.43 -3.33 -30.67
C LEU A 62 -38.91 -4.77 -30.84
N GLY A 63 -38.54 -5.69 -29.95
CA GLY A 63 -39.15 -7.02 -29.88
C GLY A 63 -40.66 -6.97 -29.53
N GLN A 64 -41.08 -5.82 -28.94
CA GLN A 64 -42.50 -5.55 -28.65
C GLN A 64 -43.28 -4.89 -29.81
N ALA A 65 -42.57 -4.37 -30.84
CA ALA A 65 -43.18 -3.57 -31.91
C ALA A 65 -43.49 -4.33 -33.23
N GLY A 66 -43.23 -5.64 -33.29
CA GLY A 66 -43.42 -6.44 -34.50
C GLY A 66 -42.29 -6.25 -35.56
N GLU A 67 -41.87 -7.34 -36.19
CA GLU A 67 -40.79 -7.33 -37.20
C GLU A 67 -41.30 -6.79 -38.55
N THR A 68 -41.10 -5.53 -38.84
CA THR A 68 -41.22 -4.98 -40.21
C THR A 68 -39.83 -4.49 -40.67
N THR A 69 -39.58 -4.50 -41.97
CA THR A 69 -38.30 -4.07 -42.58
C THR A 69 -37.96 -2.62 -42.23
N GLU A 70 -38.95 -1.75 -42.15
CA GLU A 70 -38.81 -0.35 -41.72
C GLU A 70 -38.38 -0.22 -40.26
N THR A 71 -38.83 -1.13 -39.42
CA THR A 71 -38.43 -1.20 -38.01
C THR A 71 -36.95 -1.59 -37.87
N ALA A 72 -36.44 -2.52 -38.68
CA ALA A 72 -35.04 -2.95 -38.69
C ALA A 72 -34.07 -1.83 -39.08
N GLU A 73 -34.40 -1.00 -40.08
CA GLU A 73 -33.58 0.14 -40.47
C GLU A 73 -33.55 1.24 -39.40
N LYS A 74 -34.67 1.55 -38.78
CA LYS A 74 -34.78 2.48 -37.65
C LYS A 74 -33.93 2.01 -36.45
N ILE A 75 -33.88 0.70 -36.19
CA ILE A 75 -33.02 0.08 -35.17
C ILE A 75 -31.56 0.32 -35.49
N LYS A 76 -31.14 0.02 -36.70
CA LYS A 76 -29.76 0.17 -37.16
C LYS A 76 -29.29 1.63 -37.03
N ALA A 77 -30.16 2.57 -37.43
CA ALA A 77 -29.89 4.00 -37.30
C ALA A 77 -29.76 4.45 -35.84
N ARG A 78 -30.68 4.03 -34.97
CA ARG A 78 -30.61 4.33 -33.51
C ARG A 78 -29.36 3.73 -32.83
N LYS A 79 -28.99 2.48 -33.14
CA LYS A 79 -27.77 1.84 -32.65
C LYS A 79 -26.51 2.59 -33.10
N LYS A 80 -26.49 3.06 -34.39
CA LYS A 80 -25.39 3.88 -34.94
C LYS A 80 -25.31 5.24 -34.25
N ALA A 81 -26.42 5.93 -34.04
CA ALA A 81 -26.48 7.20 -33.33
C ALA A 81 -26.03 7.07 -31.87
N ALA A 82 -26.45 6.00 -31.18
CA ALA A 82 -25.97 5.69 -29.82
C ALA A 82 -24.45 5.48 -29.75
N GLY A 83 -23.88 4.82 -30.77
CA GLY A 83 -22.41 4.65 -30.85
C GLY A 83 -21.67 5.97 -31.06
N VAL A 84 -22.18 6.86 -31.92
CA VAL A 84 -21.60 8.20 -32.16
C VAL A 84 -21.67 9.04 -30.86
N LYS A 85 -22.82 9.03 -30.18
CA LYS A 85 -23.00 9.74 -28.91
C LYS A 85 -22.05 9.22 -27.84
N LEU A 86 -21.86 7.89 -27.73
CA LEU A 86 -20.89 7.29 -26.83
C LEU A 86 -19.47 7.78 -27.10
N ARG A 87 -19.02 7.67 -28.38
CA ARG A 87 -17.67 8.10 -28.77
C ARG A 87 -17.42 9.55 -28.39
N LYS A 88 -18.35 10.44 -28.67
CA LYS A 88 -18.24 11.86 -28.29
C LYS A 88 -18.16 12.05 -26.80
N LYS A 89 -18.99 11.35 -26.04
CA LYS A 89 -18.95 11.39 -24.55
C LYS A 89 -17.63 10.87 -24.01
N LEU A 90 -17.16 9.72 -24.49
CA LEU A 90 -15.87 9.15 -24.06
C LEU A 90 -14.70 10.11 -24.31
N LEU A 91 -14.62 10.70 -25.50
CA LEU A 91 -13.60 11.68 -25.82
C LEU A 91 -13.67 12.92 -24.93
N GLN A 92 -14.87 13.41 -24.62
CA GLN A 92 -15.04 14.56 -23.73
C GLN A 92 -14.68 14.23 -22.28
N ASP A 93 -15.13 13.10 -21.75
CA ASP A 93 -14.88 12.70 -20.36
C ASP A 93 -13.39 12.39 -20.15
N THR A 94 -12.75 11.70 -21.13
CA THR A 94 -11.30 11.45 -21.12
C THR A 94 -10.51 12.75 -21.24
N GLY A 95 -10.92 13.64 -22.17
CA GLY A 95 -10.27 14.93 -22.36
C GLY A 95 -10.32 15.81 -21.11
N MET A 96 -11.44 15.82 -20.38
CA MET A 96 -11.55 16.55 -19.11
C MET A 96 -10.63 15.98 -18.03
N CYS A 97 -10.56 14.65 -17.91
CA CYS A 97 -9.68 14.00 -16.95
C CYS A 97 -8.20 14.24 -17.31
N LEU A 98 -7.85 14.10 -18.58
CA LEU A 98 -6.49 14.34 -19.08
C LEU A 98 -6.08 15.81 -18.92
N ALA A 99 -6.99 16.76 -19.18
CA ALA A 99 -6.72 18.18 -18.95
C ALA A 99 -6.38 18.47 -17.48
N GLY A 100 -7.11 17.87 -16.54
CA GLY A 100 -6.78 17.97 -15.11
C GLY A 100 -5.41 17.37 -14.78
N TYR A 101 -5.12 16.20 -15.33
CA TYR A 101 -3.84 15.51 -15.14
C TYR A 101 -2.67 16.37 -15.64
N LEU A 102 -2.76 16.87 -16.87
CA LEU A 102 -1.76 17.72 -17.46
C LEU A 102 -1.61 19.07 -16.71
N THR A 103 -2.70 19.62 -16.19
CA THR A 103 -2.64 20.83 -15.35
C THR A 103 -1.78 20.60 -14.11
N ALA A 104 -1.95 19.47 -13.41
CA ALA A 104 -1.12 19.14 -12.26
C ALA A 104 0.37 19.02 -12.64
N LEU A 105 0.67 18.34 -13.75
CA LEU A 105 2.05 18.22 -14.26
C LEU A 105 2.66 19.59 -14.59
N LEU A 106 1.93 20.42 -15.33
CA LEU A 106 2.42 21.74 -15.76
C LEU A 106 2.69 22.66 -14.56
N VAL A 107 1.81 22.65 -13.57
CA VAL A 107 1.99 23.47 -12.35
C VAL A 107 3.24 23.03 -11.58
N LEU A 108 3.41 21.70 -11.38
CA LEU A 108 4.56 21.23 -10.62
C LEU A 108 5.87 21.38 -11.41
N PHE A 109 5.89 21.02 -12.69
CA PHE A 109 7.10 21.18 -13.50
C PHE A 109 7.48 22.65 -13.67
N GLY A 110 6.48 23.55 -13.77
CA GLY A 110 6.73 25.00 -13.74
C GLY A 110 7.37 25.44 -12.43
N TYR A 111 6.89 24.93 -11.30
CA TYR A 111 7.47 25.20 -9.98
C TYR A 111 8.90 24.65 -9.86
N ILE A 112 9.13 23.40 -10.27
CA ILE A 112 10.47 22.77 -10.25
C ILE A 112 11.44 23.57 -11.11
N GLN A 113 11.04 23.97 -12.33
CA GLN A 113 11.88 24.76 -13.24
C GLN A 113 12.30 26.10 -12.62
N ILE A 114 11.38 26.76 -11.90
CA ILE A 114 11.65 28.08 -11.31
C ILE A 114 12.53 27.97 -10.06
N CYS A 115 12.30 26.95 -9.22
CA CYS A 115 12.95 26.86 -7.91
C CYS A 115 14.24 26.04 -7.92
N TYR A 116 14.33 25.00 -8.75
CA TYR A 116 15.39 23.99 -8.66
C TYR A 116 16.09 23.70 -10.00
N GLY A 117 15.48 24.04 -11.12
CA GLY A 117 15.92 23.63 -12.46
C GLY A 117 15.41 22.24 -12.85
N MET A 118 14.98 22.09 -14.10
CA MET A 118 14.44 20.83 -14.63
C MET A 118 15.54 19.76 -14.80
N ASP A 119 16.78 20.17 -15.04
CA ASP A 119 17.90 19.27 -15.29
C ASP A 119 18.17 18.34 -14.11
N GLU A 120 18.15 18.86 -12.89
CA GLU A 120 18.35 18.08 -11.67
C GLU A 120 17.18 17.10 -11.43
N TYR A 121 15.97 17.52 -11.73
CA TYR A 121 14.79 16.64 -11.66
C TYR A 121 14.86 15.49 -12.65
N VAL A 122 15.26 15.78 -13.90
CA VAL A 122 15.42 14.74 -14.94
C VAL A 122 16.55 13.77 -14.59
N LYS A 123 17.69 14.28 -14.11
CA LYS A 123 18.78 13.42 -13.61
C LYS A 123 18.31 12.50 -12.49
N GLY A 124 17.52 13.03 -11.52
CA GLY A 124 16.94 12.23 -10.45
C GLY A 124 16.03 11.11 -10.96
N ILE A 125 15.18 11.39 -11.95
CA ILE A 125 14.33 10.37 -12.58
C ILE A 125 15.17 9.32 -13.33
N LEU A 126 16.16 9.73 -14.12
CA LEU A 126 17.02 8.79 -14.84
C LEU A 126 17.80 7.88 -13.88
N ARG A 127 18.23 8.41 -12.74
CA ARG A 127 18.85 7.63 -11.66
C ARG A 127 17.89 6.54 -11.13
N LEU A 128 16.58 6.81 -11.01
CA LEU A 128 15.61 5.79 -10.59
C LEU A 128 15.55 4.59 -11.56
N PHE A 129 15.73 4.81 -12.84
CA PHE A 129 15.74 3.73 -13.83
C PHE A 129 17.05 2.92 -13.81
N SER A 130 18.17 3.50 -13.43
CA SER A 130 19.44 2.80 -13.27
C SER A 130 19.50 1.91 -12.02
N MET A 131 18.58 2.07 -11.06
CA MET A 131 18.46 1.19 -9.89
C MET A 131 18.17 -0.28 -10.24
N THR A 132 17.51 -0.53 -11.36
CA THR A 132 17.21 -1.90 -11.82
C THR A 132 18.45 -2.72 -12.15
N GLU A 133 19.60 -2.08 -12.33
CA GLU A 133 20.88 -2.74 -12.67
C GLU A 133 21.68 -3.16 -11.42
N VAL A 134 21.37 -2.62 -10.25
CA VAL A 134 22.22 -2.73 -9.05
C VAL A 134 21.59 -3.58 -7.95
N ALA A 135 20.26 -3.50 -7.74
CA ALA A 135 19.60 -4.25 -6.68
C ALA A 135 18.87 -5.47 -7.26
N THR A 136 19.21 -6.66 -6.77
CA THR A 136 18.58 -7.94 -7.15
C THR A 136 17.06 -7.92 -6.95
N ASP A 137 16.55 -7.06 -6.08
CA ASP A 137 15.14 -6.95 -5.75
C ASP A 137 14.34 -6.03 -6.70
N TYR A 138 15.02 -5.23 -7.54
CA TYR A 138 14.39 -4.26 -8.45
C TYR A 138 14.34 -4.77 -9.91
N THR A 139 14.16 -6.05 -10.12
CA THR A 139 13.92 -6.59 -11.47
C THR A 139 12.48 -6.29 -11.91
N ALA A 140 12.25 -6.14 -13.22
CA ALA A 140 10.90 -5.99 -13.78
C ALA A 140 9.98 -7.16 -13.35
N ALA A 141 10.53 -8.35 -13.19
CA ALA A 141 9.81 -9.50 -12.68
C ALA A 141 9.38 -9.32 -11.22
N SER A 142 10.26 -8.86 -10.32
CA SER A 142 9.92 -8.64 -8.91
C SER A 142 8.88 -7.53 -8.74
N MET A 143 8.95 -6.46 -9.53
CA MET A 143 7.99 -5.35 -9.51
C MET A 143 6.57 -5.75 -9.96
N ILE A 144 6.45 -6.77 -10.81
CA ILE A 144 5.15 -7.25 -11.30
C ILE A 144 4.70 -8.46 -10.49
N MET A 145 5.59 -9.42 -10.25
CA MET A 145 5.25 -10.70 -9.66
C MET A 145 5.28 -10.70 -8.13
N GLY A 146 6.02 -9.79 -7.50
CA GLY A 146 6.17 -9.75 -6.04
C GLY A 146 4.85 -9.58 -5.27
N MET A 147 3.86 -8.90 -5.85
CA MET A 147 2.54 -8.81 -5.23
C MET A 147 1.80 -10.17 -5.20
N PHE A 148 2.04 -11.04 -6.19
CA PHE A 148 1.40 -12.35 -6.25
C PHE A 148 1.92 -13.30 -5.18
N ASP A 149 3.16 -13.14 -4.72
CA ASP A 149 3.74 -13.97 -3.66
C ASP A 149 2.88 -13.95 -2.41
N TRP A 150 2.41 -12.77 -2.02
CA TRP A 150 1.58 -12.63 -0.82
C TRP A 150 0.18 -13.21 -1.00
N TYR A 151 -0.42 -13.07 -2.18
CA TYR A 151 -1.67 -13.76 -2.49
C TYR A 151 -1.49 -15.27 -2.44
N PHE A 152 -0.40 -15.82 -3.01
CA PHE A 152 -0.11 -17.25 -2.97
C PHE A 152 0.18 -17.76 -1.55
N GLN A 153 0.97 -17.04 -0.77
CA GLN A 153 1.23 -17.40 0.62
C GLN A 153 -0.05 -17.35 1.46
N ASN A 154 -0.92 -16.40 1.20
CA ASN A 154 -2.19 -16.25 1.90
C ASN A 154 -3.21 -17.33 1.56
N LEU A 155 -3.07 -18.05 0.44
CA LEU A 155 -3.91 -19.21 0.11
C LEU A 155 -3.93 -20.26 1.22
N TYR A 156 -2.86 -20.38 1.99
CA TYR A 156 -2.82 -21.24 3.18
C TYR A 156 -3.97 -20.92 4.16
N TRP A 157 -4.22 -19.64 4.40
CA TRP A 157 -5.28 -19.18 5.30
C TRP A 157 -6.66 -19.27 4.64
N GLU A 158 -6.75 -18.85 3.39
CA GLU A 158 -8.00 -18.82 2.62
C GLU A 158 -8.57 -20.21 2.40
N ILE A 159 -7.74 -21.19 2.04
CA ILE A 159 -8.17 -22.59 1.87
C ILE A 159 -8.71 -23.15 3.20
N ARG A 160 -8.03 -22.88 4.32
CA ARG A 160 -8.50 -23.33 5.63
C ARG A 160 -9.80 -22.65 6.05
N MET A 161 -9.96 -21.36 5.77
CA MET A 161 -11.25 -20.68 5.96
C MET A 161 -12.34 -21.33 5.10
N CYS A 162 -12.06 -21.67 3.84
CA CYS A 162 -13.00 -22.36 2.97
C CYS A 162 -13.48 -23.71 3.57
N VAL A 163 -12.62 -24.42 4.31
CA VAL A 163 -13.05 -25.65 4.99
C VAL A 163 -14.17 -25.34 6.00
N PHE A 164 -14.06 -24.27 6.80
CA PHE A 164 -15.12 -23.86 7.71
C PHE A 164 -16.42 -23.53 6.97
N PHE A 165 -16.35 -22.86 5.81
CA PHE A 165 -17.53 -22.59 4.99
C PHE A 165 -18.16 -23.87 4.48
N VAL A 166 -17.39 -24.83 3.99
CA VAL A 166 -17.88 -26.12 3.51
C VAL A 166 -18.54 -26.90 4.65
N VAL A 167 -17.88 -27.00 5.81
CA VAL A 167 -18.45 -27.67 7.00
C VAL A 167 -19.76 -27.01 7.40
N GLY A 168 -19.82 -25.67 7.45
CA GLY A 168 -21.05 -24.97 7.82
C GLY A 168 -22.20 -25.22 6.84
N ILE A 169 -21.94 -25.14 5.53
CA ILE A 169 -22.95 -25.38 4.49
C ILE A 169 -23.44 -26.81 4.49
N VAL A 170 -22.52 -27.78 4.63
CA VAL A 170 -22.87 -29.21 4.67
C VAL A 170 -23.69 -29.53 5.92
N THR A 171 -23.24 -29.05 7.08
CA THR A 171 -23.97 -29.30 8.35
C THR A 171 -25.40 -28.75 8.29
N VAL A 172 -25.56 -27.51 7.86
CA VAL A 172 -26.88 -26.87 7.72
C VAL A 172 -27.71 -27.58 6.65
N GLY A 173 -27.10 -27.93 5.52
CA GLY A 173 -27.78 -28.71 4.48
C GLY A 173 -28.33 -30.06 4.97
N VAL A 174 -27.57 -30.76 5.82
CA VAL A 174 -28.04 -31.99 6.46
C VAL A 174 -29.19 -31.72 7.44
N LEU A 175 -29.09 -30.68 8.28
CA LEU A 175 -30.17 -30.32 9.21
C LEU A 175 -31.46 -29.94 8.47
N GLU A 176 -31.39 -29.20 7.39
CA GLU A 176 -32.56 -28.87 6.57
C GLU A 176 -33.14 -30.08 5.85
N LEU A 177 -32.28 -31.00 5.39
CA LEU A 177 -32.73 -32.28 4.82
C LEU A 177 -33.51 -33.10 5.85
N ILE A 178 -32.97 -33.25 7.06
CA ILE A 178 -33.68 -33.96 8.17
C ILE A 178 -35.02 -33.26 8.45
N GLY A 179 -35.04 -31.92 8.54
CA GLY A 179 -36.27 -31.16 8.78
C GLY A 179 -37.33 -31.36 7.70
N SER A 180 -36.91 -31.53 6.43
CA SER A 180 -37.83 -31.81 5.32
C SER A 180 -38.53 -33.18 5.42
N TYR A 181 -37.90 -34.19 6.06
CA TYR A 181 -38.47 -35.51 6.25
C TYR A 181 -39.40 -35.59 7.48
N VAL A 182 -39.03 -34.90 8.58
CA VAL A 182 -39.73 -35.09 9.88
C VAL A 182 -41.07 -34.37 9.97
N ARG A 183 -41.30 -33.28 9.24
CA ARG A 183 -42.54 -32.49 9.10
C ARG A 183 -43.28 -32.13 10.43
N LYS A 184 -42.61 -32.19 11.61
CA LYS A 184 -43.18 -31.78 12.91
C LYS A 184 -42.72 -30.37 13.24
N ASP A 185 -43.61 -29.43 13.53
CA ASP A 185 -43.32 -28.02 13.84
C ASP A 185 -42.29 -27.85 14.96
N THR A 186 -42.42 -28.68 16.02
CA THR A 186 -41.48 -28.65 17.16
C THR A 186 -40.06 -29.00 16.72
N VAL A 187 -39.90 -30.03 15.90
CA VAL A 187 -38.58 -30.46 15.39
C VAL A 187 -37.99 -29.41 14.46
N THR A 188 -38.78 -28.83 13.58
CA THR A 188 -38.33 -27.75 12.70
C THR A 188 -37.83 -26.52 13.47
N LYS A 189 -38.51 -26.14 14.57
CA LYS A 189 -38.06 -25.08 15.46
C LYS A 189 -36.74 -25.42 16.14
N VAL A 190 -36.59 -26.61 16.67
CA VAL A 190 -35.32 -27.06 17.30
C VAL A 190 -34.18 -27.07 16.28
N LEU A 191 -34.39 -27.62 15.09
CA LEU A 191 -33.38 -27.64 14.02
C LEU A 191 -32.93 -26.22 13.62
N ARG A 192 -33.85 -25.25 13.55
CA ARG A 192 -33.54 -23.87 13.28
C ARG A 192 -32.70 -23.24 14.40
N ILE A 193 -32.98 -23.54 15.66
CA ILE A 193 -32.14 -23.07 16.78
C ILE A 193 -30.75 -23.69 16.71
N LEU A 194 -30.65 -25.00 16.40
CA LEU A 194 -29.35 -25.66 16.20
C LEU A 194 -28.57 -25.12 15.03
N GLU A 195 -29.24 -24.79 13.93
CA GLU A 195 -28.62 -24.10 12.78
C GLU A 195 -28.00 -22.77 13.19
N TRP A 196 -28.75 -21.92 13.90
CA TRP A 196 -28.28 -20.63 14.37
C TRP A 196 -27.13 -20.78 15.37
N ALA A 197 -27.32 -21.53 16.41
CA ALA A 197 -26.32 -21.76 17.45
C ALA A 197 -25.04 -22.41 16.88
N GLY A 198 -25.22 -23.43 16.03
CA GLY A 198 -24.12 -24.12 15.38
C GLY A 198 -23.33 -23.19 14.42
N SER A 199 -24.01 -22.33 13.65
CA SER A 199 -23.35 -21.36 12.75
C SER A 199 -22.56 -20.34 13.53
N ILE A 200 -23.07 -19.81 14.65
CA ILE A 200 -22.37 -18.88 15.52
C ILE A 200 -21.17 -19.56 16.19
N ALA A 201 -21.37 -20.76 16.72
CA ALA A 201 -20.29 -21.54 17.34
C ALA A 201 -19.16 -21.85 16.34
N LEU A 202 -19.52 -22.26 15.11
CA LEU A 202 -18.53 -22.51 14.05
C LEU A 202 -17.74 -21.25 13.70
N ALA A 203 -18.39 -20.08 13.62
CA ALA A 203 -17.72 -18.80 13.38
C ALA A 203 -16.78 -18.44 14.54
N ALA A 204 -17.20 -18.64 15.79
CA ALA A 204 -16.37 -18.42 16.96
C ALA A 204 -15.13 -19.34 16.97
N VAL A 205 -15.32 -20.64 16.63
CA VAL A 205 -14.22 -21.60 16.50
C VAL A 205 -13.26 -21.19 15.40
N MET A 206 -13.75 -20.75 14.23
CA MET A 206 -12.91 -20.24 13.14
C MET A 206 -12.08 -19.03 13.59
N VAL A 207 -12.72 -18.04 14.22
CA VAL A 207 -12.03 -16.83 14.70
C VAL A 207 -10.97 -17.17 15.75
N PHE A 208 -11.32 -18.02 16.71
CA PHE A 208 -10.38 -18.47 17.74
C PHE A 208 -9.20 -19.23 17.13
N TRP A 209 -9.48 -20.12 16.17
CA TRP A 209 -8.45 -20.89 15.48
C TRP A 209 -7.50 -19.97 14.70
N LEU A 210 -8.04 -19.03 13.89
CA LEU A 210 -7.24 -18.04 13.15
C LEU A 210 -6.32 -17.26 14.08
N TYR A 211 -6.85 -16.76 15.20
CA TYR A 211 -6.08 -16.02 16.18
C TYR A 211 -4.96 -16.87 16.83
N ARG A 212 -5.26 -18.13 17.18
CA ARG A 212 -4.28 -19.04 17.80
C ARG A 212 -3.16 -19.44 16.85
N GLN A 213 -3.44 -19.57 15.57
CA GLN A 213 -2.47 -19.99 14.55
C GLN A 213 -1.58 -18.85 14.02
N GLY A 214 -1.74 -17.62 14.50
CA GLY A 214 -0.90 -16.49 14.09
C GLY A 214 -1.38 -15.77 12.83
N PHE A 215 -2.65 -15.92 12.46
CA PHE A 215 -3.25 -15.12 11.40
C PHE A 215 -3.25 -13.60 11.72
N CYS A 216 -3.35 -13.28 13.01
CA CYS A 216 -3.23 -11.92 13.54
C CYS A 216 -1.98 -11.84 14.41
N ALA A 217 -1.02 -10.99 14.05
CA ALA A 217 0.12 -10.70 14.91
C ALA A 217 -0.29 -9.73 16.03
N ARG A 218 0.50 -9.74 17.11
CA ARG A 218 0.26 -8.91 18.31
C ARG A 218 1.26 -7.76 18.46
N GLU A 219 2.27 -7.74 17.61
CA GLU A 219 3.24 -6.67 17.55
C GLU A 219 2.80 -5.64 16.53
N TYR A 220 2.82 -4.37 16.89
CA TYR A 220 2.28 -3.28 16.07
C TYR A 220 3.35 -2.31 15.59
N THR A 221 4.60 -2.76 15.52
CA THR A 221 5.76 -1.96 15.05
C THR A 221 5.79 -1.78 13.54
N ASN A 222 5.10 -2.65 12.81
CA ASN A 222 5.04 -2.63 11.35
C ASN A 222 3.73 -3.22 10.83
N TYR A 223 3.52 -3.19 9.52
CA TYR A 223 2.32 -3.74 8.88
C TYR A 223 2.14 -5.26 9.02
N GLY A 224 3.14 -5.99 9.53
CA GLY A 224 3.04 -7.43 9.80
C GLY A 224 1.81 -7.79 10.64
N ALA A 225 1.39 -6.89 11.52
CA ALA A 225 0.19 -7.07 12.35
C ALA A 225 -1.10 -7.28 11.55
N ILE A 226 -1.20 -6.71 10.35
CA ILE A 226 -2.42 -6.75 9.53
C ILE A 226 -2.23 -7.40 8.15
N ILE A 227 -1.05 -7.97 7.85
CA ILE A 227 -0.75 -8.52 6.52
C ILE A 227 -1.74 -9.60 6.13
N TRP A 228 -1.82 -10.72 6.86
CA TRP A 228 -2.66 -11.84 6.46
C TRP A 228 -4.15 -11.51 6.47
N PRO A 229 -4.69 -10.86 7.52
CA PRO A 229 -6.07 -10.37 7.49
C PRO A 229 -6.33 -9.39 6.34
N GLY A 230 -5.39 -8.48 6.07
CA GLY A 230 -5.49 -7.49 5.01
C GLY A 230 -5.48 -8.12 3.62
N VAL A 231 -4.55 -9.06 3.35
CA VAL A 231 -4.50 -9.77 2.06
C VAL A 231 -5.78 -10.57 1.82
N THR A 232 -6.28 -11.30 2.84
CA THR A 232 -7.58 -11.99 2.74
C THR A 232 -8.71 -11.02 2.43
N PHE A 233 -8.73 -9.86 3.08
CA PHE A 233 -9.75 -8.85 2.83
C PHE A 233 -9.65 -8.28 1.41
N LEU A 234 -8.45 -8.03 0.90
CA LEU A 234 -8.22 -7.59 -0.48
C LEU A 234 -8.62 -8.66 -1.50
N THR A 235 -8.29 -9.94 -1.25
CA THR A 235 -8.74 -11.08 -2.08
C THR A 235 -10.26 -11.12 -2.15
N LEU A 236 -10.95 -11.06 -1.01
CA LEU A 236 -12.43 -11.02 -0.99
C LEU A 236 -12.97 -9.78 -1.73
N THR A 237 -12.31 -8.63 -1.59
CA THR A 237 -12.69 -7.40 -2.30
C THR A 237 -12.59 -7.59 -3.82
N LEU A 238 -11.49 -8.17 -4.31
CA LEU A 238 -11.32 -8.46 -5.74
C LEU A 238 -12.40 -9.42 -6.25
N LEU A 239 -12.68 -10.50 -5.51
CA LEU A 239 -13.71 -11.47 -5.89
C LEU A 239 -15.12 -10.87 -5.91
N VAL A 240 -15.47 -10.08 -4.89
CA VAL A 240 -16.79 -9.44 -4.79
C VAL A 240 -16.94 -8.36 -5.87
N THR A 241 -15.92 -7.56 -6.13
CA THR A 241 -15.96 -6.54 -7.18
C THR A 241 -16.12 -7.16 -8.56
N LEU A 242 -15.36 -8.21 -8.88
CA LEU A 242 -15.52 -8.96 -10.14
C LEU A 242 -16.92 -9.54 -10.25
N TRP A 243 -17.43 -10.21 -9.21
CA TRP A 243 -18.78 -10.74 -9.21
C TRP A 243 -19.81 -9.65 -9.48
N ARG A 244 -19.69 -8.47 -8.86
CA ARG A 244 -20.63 -7.35 -9.08
C ARG A 244 -20.54 -6.75 -10.48
N ILE A 245 -19.34 -6.61 -11.04
CA ILE A 245 -19.13 -6.14 -12.42
C ILE A 245 -19.88 -7.05 -13.42
N PHE A 246 -19.74 -8.36 -13.24
CA PHE A 246 -20.34 -9.33 -14.16
C PHE A 246 -21.80 -9.71 -13.83
N THR A 247 -22.35 -9.27 -12.70
CA THR A 247 -23.74 -9.51 -12.36
C THR A 247 -24.67 -8.70 -13.28
N PRO A 248 -25.53 -9.33 -14.12
CA PRO A 248 -26.37 -8.62 -15.08
C PRO A 248 -27.37 -7.65 -14.44
N SER A 249 -27.89 -8.00 -13.26
CA SER A 249 -28.87 -7.21 -12.51
C SER A 249 -28.26 -6.09 -11.66
N ALA A 250 -26.93 -5.97 -11.58
CA ALA A 250 -26.30 -4.90 -10.83
C ALA A 250 -26.48 -3.54 -11.54
N PRO A 251 -26.86 -2.47 -10.80
CA PRO A 251 -26.92 -1.12 -11.36
C PRO A 251 -25.57 -0.68 -11.93
N LYS A 252 -25.58 0.15 -12.97
CA LYS A 252 -24.35 0.64 -13.63
C LYS A 252 -23.45 1.42 -12.69
N GLU A 253 -24.02 2.18 -11.76
CA GLU A 253 -23.29 2.91 -10.73
C GLU A 253 -22.54 1.95 -9.78
N GLU A 254 -23.17 0.83 -9.46
CA GLU A 254 -22.53 -0.21 -8.65
C GLU A 254 -21.42 -0.94 -9.42
N LYS A 255 -21.63 -1.21 -10.70
CA LYS A 255 -20.58 -1.76 -11.58
C LYS A 255 -19.41 -0.80 -11.71
N LEU A 256 -19.68 0.52 -11.83
CA LEU A 256 -18.64 1.54 -11.88
C LEU A 256 -17.79 1.55 -10.60
N ILE A 257 -18.42 1.65 -9.42
CA ILE A 257 -17.67 1.69 -8.16
C ILE A 257 -16.91 0.39 -7.93
N SER A 258 -17.51 -0.76 -8.28
CA SER A 258 -16.82 -2.05 -8.20
C SER A 258 -15.61 -2.10 -9.13
N GLY A 259 -15.73 -1.60 -10.35
CA GLY A 259 -14.63 -1.53 -11.31
C GLY A 259 -13.50 -0.61 -10.85
N LEU A 260 -13.83 0.54 -10.28
CA LEU A 260 -12.84 1.48 -9.75
C LEU A 260 -12.11 0.91 -8.53
N ILE A 261 -12.81 0.22 -7.63
CA ILE A 261 -12.18 -0.45 -6.46
C ILE A 261 -11.32 -1.61 -6.92
N PHE A 262 -11.80 -2.43 -7.87
CA PHE A 262 -11.01 -3.51 -8.45
C PHE A 262 -9.70 -2.98 -9.03
N LEU A 263 -9.78 -1.94 -9.87
CA LEU A 263 -8.61 -1.34 -10.50
C LEU A 263 -7.61 -0.83 -9.46
N ILE A 264 -8.06 0.01 -8.51
CA ILE A 264 -7.13 0.62 -7.55
C ILE A 264 -6.45 -0.44 -6.66
N VAL A 265 -7.17 -1.46 -6.19
CA VAL A 265 -6.59 -2.55 -5.40
C VAL A 265 -5.56 -3.35 -6.21
N TRP A 266 -5.84 -3.56 -7.50
CA TRP A 266 -4.97 -4.34 -8.38
C TRP A 266 -3.73 -3.59 -8.83
N ILE A 267 -3.87 -2.31 -9.21
CA ILE A 267 -2.77 -1.56 -9.85
C ILE A 267 -1.82 -0.87 -8.86
N THR A 268 -2.23 -0.61 -7.62
CA THR A 268 -1.41 0.17 -6.66
C THR A 268 -0.09 -0.50 -6.31
N SER A 269 -0.04 -1.83 -6.30
CA SER A 269 1.19 -2.58 -6.03
C SER A 269 2.07 -2.81 -7.28
N LEU A 270 1.55 -2.52 -8.47
CA LEU A 270 2.33 -2.67 -9.70
C LEU A 270 3.42 -1.60 -9.78
N GLY A 271 4.62 -2.01 -10.17
CA GLY A 271 5.77 -1.09 -10.27
C GLY A 271 6.47 -0.82 -8.93
N SER A 272 6.19 -1.61 -7.90
CA SER A 272 6.86 -1.54 -6.60
C SER A 272 7.34 -2.92 -6.17
N ASN A 273 8.58 -3.01 -5.68
CA ASN A 273 9.10 -4.23 -5.05
C ASN A 273 8.53 -4.48 -3.63
N ASN A 274 7.74 -3.53 -3.11
CA ASN A 274 7.13 -3.62 -1.78
C ASN A 274 5.93 -4.59 -1.72
N LYS A 275 5.83 -5.54 -2.64
CA LYS A 275 4.78 -6.57 -2.68
C LYS A 275 3.38 -5.96 -2.56
N LEU A 276 2.58 -6.35 -1.57
CA LEU A 276 1.21 -5.81 -1.35
C LEU A 276 1.13 -4.66 -0.33
N TYR A 277 2.24 -4.21 0.26
CA TYR A 277 2.20 -3.08 1.21
C TYR A 277 1.50 -1.84 0.64
N PRO A 278 1.77 -1.39 -0.60
CA PRO A 278 1.06 -0.25 -1.16
C PRO A 278 -0.46 -0.47 -1.24
N SER A 279 -0.92 -1.67 -1.57
CA SER A 279 -2.34 -1.99 -1.66
C SER A 279 -3.05 -2.02 -0.30
N MET A 280 -2.33 -2.21 0.82
CA MET A 280 -2.90 -2.08 2.17
C MET A 280 -3.46 -0.68 2.42
N ASN A 281 -2.89 0.36 1.82
CA ASN A 281 -3.41 1.71 1.89
C ASN A 281 -4.80 1.85 1.24
N ASN A 282 -5.20 0.93 0.36
CA ASN A 282 -6.53 0.93 -0.25
C ASN A 282 -7.62 0.33 0.64
N LEU A 283 -7.28 -0.21 1.80
CA LEU A 283 -8.25 -0.73 2.75
C LEU A 283 -9.28 0.34 3.15
N PHE A 284 -8.89 1.62 3.23
CA PHE A 284 -9.83 2.71 3.55
C PHE A 284 -10.93 2.89 2.48
N LEU A 285 -10.69 2.47 1.23
CA LEU A 285 -11.68 2.45 0.15
C LEU A 285 -12.45 1.12 0.10
N ALA A 286 -11.75 0.02 0.31
CA ALA A 286 -12.32 -1.32 0.23
C ALA A 286 -13.24 -1.63 1.41
N LEU A 287 -12.88 -1.19 2.63
CA LEU A 287 -13.65 -1.44 3.86
C LEU A 287 -15.12 -1.00 3.75
N PRO A 288 -15.45 0.29 3.50
CA PRO A 288 -16.85 0.71 3.47
C PRO A 288 -17.63 0.02 2.34
N TYR A 289 -16.99 -0.26 1.20
CA TYR A 289 -17.61 -1.00 0.11
C TYR A 289 -17.95 -2.45 0.52
N MET A 290 -17.01 -3.16 1.13
CA MET A 290 -17.20 -4.56 1.51
C MET A 290 -18.21 -4.71 2.64
N TYR A 291 -18.19 -3.82 3.65
CA TYR A 291 -19.23 -3.81 4.70
C TYR A 291 -20.61 -3.50 4.13
N TRP A 292 -20.73 -2.60 3.15
CA TRP A 292 -21.99 -2.34 2.46
C TRP A 292 -22.47 -3.56 1.66
N GLN A 293 -21.59 -4.27 0.95
CA GLN A 293 -21.93 -5.50 0.25
C GLN A 293 -22.33 -6.62 1.23
N PHE A 294 -21.63 -6.73 2.34
CA PHE A 294 -21.96 -7.69 3.38
C PHE A 294 -23.32 -7.39 4.04
N TYR A 295 -23.60 -6.13 4.36
CA TYR A 295 -24.92 -5.73 4.83
C TYR A 295 -26.02 -6.11 3.86
N ARG A 296 -25.85 -5.84 2.57
CA ARG A 296 -26.82 -6.26 1.54
C ARG A 296 -26.97 -7.77 1.46
N PHE A 297 -25.87 -8.52 1.52
CA PHE A 297 -25.89 -9.95 1.57
C PHE A 297 -26.72 -10.46 2.76
N CYS A 298 -26.47 -9.94 3.96
CA CYS A 298 -27.22 -10.30 5.16
C CYS A 298 -28.71 -9.97 5.03
N LYS A 299 -29.06 -8.82 4.43
CA LYS A 299 -30.44 -8.35 4.30
C LYS A 299 -31.24 -9.10 3.25
N TYR A 300 -30.65 -9.41 2.10
CA TYR A 300 -31.40 -9.88 0.92
C TYR A 300 -31.18 -11.35 0.58
N VAL A 301 -30.15 -12.01 1.10
CA VAL A 301 -29.89 -13.42 0.84
C VAL A 301 -30.29 -14.25 2.05
N GLY A 302 -31.44 -14.91 2.00
CA GLY A 302 -31.91 -15.80 3.06
C GLY A 302 -31.38 -17.22 2.92
N SER A 303 -31.32 -17.72 1.69
CA SER A 303 -30.92 -19.09 1.37
C SER A 303 -30.30 -19.18 -0.01
N PHE A 304 -29.56 -20.25 -0.24
CA PHE A 304 -29.05 -20.67 -1.55
C PHE A 304 -29.92 -21.79 -2.09
N ARG A 305 -30.33 -21.69 -3.35
CA ARG A 305 -31.10 -22.75 -4.00
C ARG A 305 -30.23 -23.48 -5.01
N TRP A 306 -30.01 -24.77 -4.75
CA TRP A 306 -29.28 -25.65 -5.65
C TRP A 306 -30.20 -26.79 -6.10
N LYS A 307 -30.66 -26.75 -7.32
CA LYS A 307 -31.65 -27.68 -7.87
C LYS A 307 -32.90 -27.72 -6.99
N ARG A 308 -33.14 -28.83 -6.27
CA ARG A 308 -34.28 -29.05 -5.37
C ARG A 308 -33.97 -28.74 -3.91
N ILE A 309 -32.73 -28.50 -3.55
CA ILE A 309 -32.31 -28.27 -2.17
C ILE A 309 -32.22 -26.76 -1.93
N THR A 310 -32.79 -26.29 -0.84
CA THR A 310 -32.67 -24.95 -0.34
C THR A 310 -31.81 -25.00 0.92
N ILE A 311 -30.68 -24.33 0.93
CA ILE A 311 -29.73 -24.30 2.05
C ILE A 311 -29.71 -22.90 2.62
N SER A 312 -29.90 -22.75 3.92
CA SER A 312 -29.82 -21.45 4.60
C SER A 312 -28.47 -20.80 4.39
N ALA A 313 -28.48 -19.48 4.22
CA ALA A 313 -27.27 -18.67 4.11
C ALA A 313 -26.64 -18.35 5.48
N MET A 314 -27.23 -18.82 6.58
CA MET A 314 -26.82 -18.48 7.95
C MET A 314 -25.36 -18.81 8.26
N PRO A 315 -24.83 -20.02 7.95
CA PRO A 315 -23.42 -20.32 8.24
C PRO A 315 -22.46 -19.37 7.49
N VAL A 316 -22.76 -19.04 6.23
CA VAL A 316 -21.94 -18.11 5.46
C VAL A 316 -21.98 -16.70 6.06
N LYS A 317 -23.15 -16.24 6.52
CA LYS A 317 -23.29 -14.94 7.20
C LYS A 317 -22.49 -14.88 8.50
N CYS A 318 -22.58 -15.92 9.33
CA CYS A 318 -21.87 -15.99 10.60
C CYS A 318 -20.35 -16.05 10.39
N LEU A 319 -19.87 -16.87 9.45
CA LEU A 319 -18.44 -16.99 9.16
C LEU A 319 -17.85 -15.71 8.57
N LEU A 320 -18.52 -15.10 7.60
CA LEU A 320 -18.10 -13.78 7.07
C LEU A 320 -18.18 -12.69 8.14
N GLY A 321 -19.24 -12.68 8.96
CA GLY A 321 -19.38 -11.75 10.07
C GLY A 321 -18.28 -11.90 11.11
N GLY A 322 -17.92 -13.15 11.46
CA GLY A 322 -16.80 -13.46 12.33
C GLY A 322 -15.47 -12.97 11.77
N PHE A 323 -15.20 -13.22 10.48
CA PHE A 323 -14.00 -12.71 9.82
C PHE A 323 -13.97 -11.18 9.79
N PHE A 324 -15.06 -10.51 9.40
CA PHE A 324 -15.11 -9.05 9.38
C PHE A 324 -14.95 -8.44 10.77
N LEU A 325 -15.52 -9.05 11.79
CA LEU A 325 -15.34 -8.59 13.17
C LEU A 325 -13.88 -8.73 13.61
N LEU A 326 -13.25 -9.90 13.35
CA LEU A 326 -11.84 -10.13 13.63
C LEU A 326 -10.96 -9.10 12.91
N PHE A 327 -11.21 -8.88 11.64
CA PHE A 327 -10.46 -7.91 10.82
C PHE A 327 -10.64 -6.47 11.34
N PHE A 328 -11.87 -6.07 11.64
CA PHE A 328 -12.15 -4.74 12.19
C PHE A 328 -11.44 -4.51 13.54
N VAL A 329 -11.48 -5.49 14.43
CA VAL A 329 -10.78 -5.42 15.73
C VAL A 329 -9.28 -5.32 15.51
N GLN A 330 -8.71 -6.16 14.64
CA GLN A 330 -7.26 -6.19 14.37
C GLN A 330 -6.78 -4.87 13.74
N VAL A 331 -7.50 -4.33 12.76
CA VAL A 331 -7.18 -3.03 12.14
C VAL A 331 -7.35 -1.89 13.15
N GLY A 332 -8.37 -1.95 14.01
CA GLY A 332 -8.56 -0.98 15.08
C GLY A 332 -7.43 -0.99 16.11
N LEU A 333 -7.00 -2.17 16.53
CA LEU A 333 -5.86 -2.34 17.42
C LEU A 333 -4.56 -1.88 16.76
N PHE A 334 -4.34 -2.22 15.49
CA PHE A 334 -3.22 -1.71 14.70
C PHE A 334 -3.24 -0.19 14.64
N GLY A 335 -4.36 0.43 14.25
CA GLY A 335 -4.46 1.90 14.13
C GLY A 335 -4.26 2.63 15.46
N ARG A 336 -4.58 1.97 16.59
CA ARG A 336 -4.36 2.54 17.93
C ARG A 336 -2.92 2.41 18.40
N ASN A 337 -2.28 1.26 18.13
CA ASN A 337 -1.01 0.88 18.77
C ASN A 337 0.18 0.95 17.80
N PHE A 338 -0.04 1.27 16.50
CA PHE A 338 1.03 1.30 15.52
C PHE A 338 2.06 2.37 15.86
N ALA A 339 3.28 1.91 16.06
CA ALA A 339 4.45 2.75 16.27
C ALA A 339 5.58 2.19 15.40
N PHE A 340 5.83 2.82 14.26
CA PHE A 340 6.77 2.33 13.26
C PHE A 340 8.18 2.15 13.84
N ALA A 341 8.64 0.89 13.89
CA ALA A 341 9.95 0.49 14.40
C ALA A 341 10.25 0.93 15.85
N GLU A 342 9.21 1.13 16.67
CA GLU A 342 9.35 1.47 18.08
C GLU A 342 8.69 0.38 18.94
N GLY A 343 9.46 -0.33 19.78
CA GLY A 343 8.98 -1.32 20.73
C GLY A 343 7.87 -2.24 20.24
N THR A 344 6.85 -2.51 21.05
CA THR A 344 5.68 -3.33 20.69
C THR A 344 4.46 -2.50 20.27
N GLY A 345 4.54 -1.18 20.39
CA GLY A 345 3.45 -0.28 20.03
C GLY A 345 3.59 1.10 20.68
N ILE A 346 2.51 1.89 20.59
CA ILE A 346 2.49 3.28 21.05
C ILE A 346 2.79 3.45 22.55
N GLN A 347 2.59 2.40 23.34
CA GLN A 347 2.89 2.42 24.78
C GLN A 347 4.38 2.61 25.10
N ASP A 348 5.25 2.34 24.13
CA ASP A 348 6.71 2.48 24.29
C ASP A 348 7.20 3.86 23.81
N ILE A 349 6.28 4.73 23.37
CA ILE A 349 6.58 6.09 22.92
C ILE A 349 6.18 7.07 24.03
N ASP A 350 7.07 7.26 25.00
CA ASP A 350 6.81 8.01 26.24
C ASP A 350 7.83 9.09 26.56
N ALA A 351 8.90 9.21 25.76
CA ALA A 351 9.98 10.14 25.98
C ALA A 351 10.10 11.21 24.88
N GLN A 352 10.70 12.33 25.20
CA GLN A 352 11.05 13.43 24.29
C GLN A 352 12.49 13.87 24.48
N VAL A 353 13.12 14.33 23.40
CA VAL A 353 14.41 15.01 23.45
C VAL A 353 14.21 16.46 23.85
N THR A 354 14.89 16.91 24.92
CA THR A 354 14.69 18.25 25.50
C THR A 354 15.69 19.28 25.02
N ASN A 355 16.86 18.85 24.55
CA ASN A 355 17.99 19.70 24.13
C ASN A 355 18.11 19.86 22.60
N ASN A 356 17.03 19.61 21.86
CA ASN A 356 17.00 19.70 20.41
C ASN A 356 15.68 20.33 19.94
N GLU A 357 15.74 21.55 19.42
CA GLU A 357 14.56 22.30 18.95
C GLU A 357 13.87 21.67 17.75
N THR A 358 14.61 20.96 16.87
CA THR A 358 14.05 20.28 15.70
C THR A 358 13.20 19.08 16.11
N LEU A 359 13.52 18.45 17.24
CA LEU A 359 12.80 17.31 17.79
C LEU A 359 11.72 17.70 18.81
N LYS A 360 11.48 18.99 18.99
CA LYS A 360 10.47 19.48 19.93
C LYS A 360 9.08 18.94 19.60
N GLY A 361 8.44 18.28 20.57
CA GLY A 361 7.14 17.67 20.41
C GLY A 361 7.13 16.34 19.67
N VAL A 362 8.29 15.80 19.30
CA VAL A 362 8.43 14.45 18.77
C VAL A 362 8.57 13.47 19.93
N TRP A 363 7.65 12.53 20.01
CA TRP A 363 7.67 11.44 20.99
C TRP A 363 8.36 10.21 20.42
N MET A 364 9.17 9.54 21.22
CA MET A 364 9.89 8.32 20.85
C MET A 364 10.10 7.44 22.09
N SER A 365 10.71 6.27 21.91
CA SER A 365 11.09 5.44 23.04
C SER A 365 12.18 6.11 23.92
N GLU A 366 12.21 5.80 25.21
CA GLU A 366 13.22 6.33 26.15
C GLU A 366 14.64 6.06 25.65
N GLU A 367 14.89 4.87 25.12
CA GLU A 367 16.16 4.47 24.54
C GLU A 367 16.59 5.40 23.40
N ARG A 368 15.72 5.64 22.42
CA ARG A 368 16.00 6.55 21.29
C ARG A 368 16.14 7.99 21.73
N ALA A 369 15.33 8.42 22.68
CA ALA A 369 15.44 9.76 23.24
C ALA A 369 16.81 9.97 23.90
N GLY A 370 17.33 8.97 24.64
CA GLY A 370 18.66 8.99 25.22
C GLY A 370 19.77 9.10 24.16
N TRP A 371 19.69 8.32 23.08
CA TRP A 371 20.67 8.40 21.98
C TRP A 371 20.67 9.78 21.32
N MET A 372 19.49 10.30 21.04
CA MET A 372 19.31 11.62 20.37
C MET A 372 19.70 12.77 21.28
N GLN A 373 19.45 12.67 22.60
CA GLN A 373 19.83 13.67 23.56
C GLN A 373 21.35 13.76 23.68
N GLY A 374 22.04 12.61 23.79
CA GLY A 374 23.51 12.57 23.89
C GLY A 374 24.20 13.14 22.65
N ILE A 375 23.76 12.77 21.43
CA ILE A 375 24.38 13.31 20.21
C ILE A 375 24.06 14.80 20.03
N SER A 376 22.84 15.24 20.40
CA SER A 376 22.47 16.66 20.32
C SER A 376 23.27 17.53 21.29
N GLU A 377 23.53 17.01 22.49
CA GLU A 377 24.37 17.68 23.48
C GLU A 377 25.78 17.89 22.93
N TYR A 378 26.40 16.82 22.42
CA TYR A 378 27.74 16.87 21.85
C TYR A 378 27.82 17.88 20.68
N VAL A 379 26.86 17.83 19.73
CA VAL A 379 26.81 18.75 18.59
C VAL A 379 26.69 20.21 19.03
N ASN A 380 25.87 20.48 20.06
CA ASN A 380 25.69 21.81 20.62
C ASN A 380 26.97 22.32 21.36
N GLU A 381 27.55 21.48 22.19
CA GLU A 381 28.78 21.83 22.95
C GLU A 381 29.98 22.11 22.04
N ARG A 382 30.11 21.34 20.97
CA ARG A 382 31.20 21.50 19.99
C ARG A 382 30.88 22.55 18.90
N GLY A 383 29.67 23.10 18.87
CA GLY A 383 29.27 24.08 17.86
C GLY A 383 29.28 23.53 16.43
N LEU A 384 28.90 22.26 16.26
CA LEU A 384 28.93 21.58 14.94
C LEU A 384 27.73 21.89 14.08
N ALA A 385 26.68 22.49 14.61
CA ALA A 385 25.51 22.92 13.83
C ALA A 385 25.94 23.86 12.67
N GLY A 386 25.42 23.58 11.48
CA GLY A 386 25.79 24.29 10.24
C GLY A 386 27.05 23.78 9.54
N ARG A 387 27.83 22.88 10.14
CA ARG A 387 28.94 22.19 9.45
C ARG A 387 28.39 21.08 8.58
N ASP A 388 28.98 20.89 7.41
CA ASP A 388 28.64 19.78 6.53
C ASP A 388 28.96 18.45 7.21
N VAL A 389 28.08 17.44 7.01
CA VAL A 389 28.22 16.11 7.57
C VAL A 389 28.08 15.03 6.50
N LEU A 390 29.00 14.06 6.51
CA LEU A 390 28.84 12.79 5.80
C LEU A 390 28.18 11.80 6.76
N ILE A 391 26.98 11.34 6.42
CA ILE A 391 26.22 10.36 7.24
C ILE A 391 26.21 9.01 6.55
N TYR A 392 26.49 7.93 7.26
CA TYR A 392 26.37 6.58 6.75
C TYR A 392 25.71 5.63 7.75
N GLY A 393 24.79 4.81 7.24
CA GLY A 393 23.93 3.89 8.00
C GLY A 393 22.46 4.19 7.79
N GLN A 394 21.58 3.50 8.50
CA GLN A 394 20.13 3.64 8.42
C GLN A 394 19.60 4.87 9.22
N ILE A 395 20.31 5.99 9.10
CA ILE A 395 20.13 7.19 9.93
C ILE A 395 20.04 8.50 9.13
N PRO A 396 19.40 8.53 7.94
CA PRO A 396 19.46 9.70 7.02
C PRO A 396 18.87 11.00 7.60
N ALA A 397 17.96 10.90 8.55
CA ALA A 397 17.30 12.07 9.13
C ALA A 397 18.18 12.88 10.08
N LEU A 398 19.34 12.35 10.50
CA LEU A 398 20.20 13.02 11.47
C LEU A 398 20.77 14.34 10.96
N SER A 399 21.04 14.48 9.66
CA SER A 399 21.46 15.76 9.06
C SER A 399 20.46 16.88 9.38
N TYR A 400 19.17 16.58 9.23
CA TYR A 400 18.09 17.50 9.55
C TYR A 400 17.94 17.74 11.05
N TYR A 401 17.92 16.68 11.84
CA TYR A 401 17.70 16.79 13.29
C TYR A 401 18.85 17.51 14.01
N LEU A 402 20.08 17.34 13.55
CA LEU A 402 21.25 17.97 14.12
C LEU A 402 21.59 19.32 13.47
N GLN A 403 20.78 19.78 12.52
CA GLN A 403 21.01 21.02 11.76
C GLN A 403 22.39 21.04 11.08
N MET A 404 22.85 19.89 10.61
CA MET A 404 24.12 19.72 9.89
C MET A 404 23.82 19.39 8.43
N PRO A 405 24.09 20.29 7.48
CA PRO A 405 23.85 20.01 6.07
C PRO A 405 24.62 18.77 5.59
N ALA A 406 23.97 17.90 4.82
CA ALA A 406 24.66 16.75 4.25
C ALA A 406 25.72 17.22 3.23
N ALA A 407 26.94 16.69 3.33
CA ALA A 407 28.05 17.03 2.42
C ALA A 407 27.72 16.70 0.96
N PHE A 408 26.90 15.66 0.76
CA PHE A 408 26.33 15.30 -0.53
C PHE A 408 24.95 14.62 -0.32
N ASN A 409 24.75 13.34 -0.58
CA ASN A 409 23.50 12.65 -0.33
C ASN A 409 23.34 12.36 1.18
N PRO A 410 22.19 12.70 1.83
CA PRO A 410 21.99 12.40 3.25
C PRO A 410 21.79 10.88 3.53
N TRP A 411 21.64 10.05 2.51
CA TRP A 411 21.47 8.60 2.66
C TRP A 411 22.29 7.79 1.64
N PRO A 412 23.62 7.83 1.70
CA PRO A 412 24.48 7.10 0.77
C PRO A 412 24.42 5.57 0.96
N ASP A 413 23.96 5.08 2.11
CA ASP A 413 23.72 3.66 2.36
C ASP A 413 22.54 3.07 1.58
N LEU A 414 21.67 3.91 1.01
CA LEU A 414 20.53 3.44 0.23
C LEU A 414 20.97 2.64 -1.01
N ASP A 415 20.35 1.48 -1.26
CA ASP A 415 20.67 0.60 -2.40
C ASP A 415 20.64 1.31 -3.76
N SER A 416 19.76 2.31 -3.89
CA SER A 416 19.62 3.11 -5.10
C SER A 416 20.73 4.16 -5.32
N TYR A 417 21.53 4.43 -4.32
CA TYR A 417 22.69 5.31 -4.42
C TYR A 417 23.91 4.46 -4.74
N GLN A 418 24.32 4.45 -6.02
CA GLN A 418 25.36 3.58 -6.54
C GLN A 418 26.74 3.96 -6.05
N ILE A 419 27.66 2.98 -6.00
CA ILE A 419 29.05 3.21 -5.59
C ILE A 419 29.73 4.26 -6.48
N ALA A 420 29.56 4.17 -7.80
CA ALA A 420 30.13 5.15 -8.74
C ALA A 420 29.65 6.60 -8.47
N GLN A 421 28.43 6.74 -7.95
CA GLN A 421 27.90 8.03 -7.55
C GLN A 421 28.51 8.52 -6.23
N LEU A 422 28.71 7.59 -5.29
CA LEU A 422 29.44 7.92 -4.05
C LEU A 422 30.87 8.34 -4.34
N GLU A 423 31.57 7.64 -5.22
CA GLU A 423 32.92 7.99 -5.67
C GLU A 423 32.97 9.42 -6.29
N GLU A 424 32.01 9.74 -7.19
CA GLU A 424 31.92 11.08 -7.79
C GLU A 424 31.65 12.16 -6.74
N ASP A 425 30.72 11.92 -5.83
CA ASP A 425 30.34 12.90 -4.81
C ASP A 425 31.45 13.07 -3.74
N MET A 426 32.14 11.97 -3.39
CA MET A 426 33.33 12.04 -2.52
C MET A 426 34.49 12.77 -3.18
N HIS A 427 34.72 12.56 -4.49
CA HIS A 427 35.75 13.28 -5.23
C HIS A 427 35.50 14.80 -5.22
N LYS A 428 34.25 15.23 -5.46
CA LYS A 428 33.86 16.65 -5.37
C LYS A 428 34.06 17.22 -3.96
N MET A 429 33.78 16.43 -2.94
CA MET A 429 34.03 16.79 -1.53
C MET A 429 35.52 16.94 -1.26
N GLN A 430 36.36 16.03 -1.76
CA GLN A 430 37.83 16.09 -1.66
C GLN A 430 38.39 17.35 -2.38
N GLU A 431 37.96 17.62 -3.61
CA GLU A 431 38.35 18.83 -4.34
C GLU A 431 38.02 20.10 -3.54
N ARG A 432 36.88 20.13 -2.84
CA ARG A 432 36.51 21.25 -1.99
C ARG A 432 37.38 21.35 -0.74
N MET A 433 37.77 20.21 -0.12
CA MET A 433 38.70 20.16 1.00
C MET A 433 40.10 20.63 0.58
N ASP A 434 40.56 20.27 -0.61
CA ASP A 434 41.86 20.66 -1.14
C ASP A 434 41.88 22.16 -1.48
N ALA A 435 40.75 22.70 -1.93
CA ALA A 435 40.63 24.13 -2.28
C ALA A 435 40.47 25.04 -1.03
N ASP A 436 39.89 24.54 0.04
CA ASP A 436 39.62 25.26 1.28
C ASP A 436 40.06 24.45 2.51
N ALA A 437 41.22 24.76 3.05
CA ALA A 437 41.77 24.09 4.22
C ALA A 437 40.89 24.21 5.49
N THR A 438 39.92 25.12 5.49
CA THR A 438 38.95 25.26 6.61
C THR A 438 37.73 24.39 6.42
N TYR A 439 37.49 23.88 5.21
CA TYR A 439 36.38 22.96 4.93
C TYR A 439 36.77 21.54 5.26
N ARG A 440 36.19 21.02 6.33
CA ARG A 440 36.33 19.61 6.74
C ARG A 440 34.98 19.13 7.24
N PRO A 441 34.25 18.28 6.49
CA PRO A 441 32.97 17.75 6.93
C PRO A 441 33.14 16.83 8.13
N VAL A 442 32.16 16.77 8.97
CA VAL A 442 32.08 15.80 10.07
C VAL A 442 31.61 14.46 9.50
N ILE A 443 32.12 13.34 10.00
CA ILE A 443 31.61 12.02 9.62
C ILE A 443 30.80 11.45 10.77
N LEU A 444 29.56 11.03 10.47
CA LEU A 444 28.65 10.45 11.42
C LEU A 444 28.21 9.06 10.93
N LEU A 445 28.59 8.04 11.66
CA LEU A 445 28.27 6.66 11.35
C LEU A 445 27.32 6.08 12.40
N GLU A 446 26.45 5.17 11.95
CA GLU A 446 25.77 4.28 12.87
C GLU A 446 26.80 3.34 13.52
N LYS A 447 26.70 3.12 14.83
CA LYS A 447 27.72 2.42 15.62
C LYS A 447 28.16 1.08 15.06
N LYS A 448 27.22 0.26 14.59
CA LYS A 448 27.56 -1.06 14.02
C LYS A 448 28.46 -0.97 12.80
N TYR A 449 28.27 0.07 11.96
CA TYR A 449 29.11 0.35 10.80
C TYR A 449 30.50 0.84 11.22
N ALA A 450 30.57 1.73 12.21
CA ALA A 450 31.84 2.21 12.74
C ALA A 450 32.66 1.08 13.37
N VAL A 451 32.04 0.24 14.18
CA VAL A 451 32.71 -0.91 14.83
C VAL A 451 33.26 -1.89 13.78
N TYR A 452 32.51 -2.13 12.71
CA TYR A 452 33.02 -2.99 11.62
C TYR A 452 34.25 -2.39 10.92
N LEU A 453 34.27 -1.09 10.65
CA LEU A 453 35.42 -0.40 10.07
C LEU A 453 36.63 -0.42 11.00
N GLU A 454 36.45 -0.19 12.31
CA GLU A 454 37.53 -0.11 13.30
C GLU A 454 38.12 -1.48 13.66
N ALA A 455 37.27 -2.51 13.78
CA ALA A 455 37.69 -3.77 14.42
C ALA A 455 37.22 -5.05 13.70
N GLY A 456 36.54 -4.90 12.55
CA GLY A 456 36.16 -6.01 11.68
C GLY A 456 34.93 -6.79 12.14
N GLU A 457 34.74 -7.96 11.51
CA GLU A 457 33.53 -8.78 11.64
C GLU A 457 33.34 -9.36 13.05
N ASP A 458 34.41 -9.78 13.72
CA ASP A 458 34.31 -10.35 15.07
C ASP A 458 33.77 -9.34 16.08
N ALA A 459 34.15 -8.08 15.95
CA ALA A 459 33.65 -7.02 16.82
C ALA A 459 32.19 -6.65 16.50
N LEU A 460 31.81 -6.71 15.24
CA LEU A 460 30.41 -6.53 14.82
C LEU A 460 29.52 -7.64 15.40
N GLU A 461 29.95 -8.90 15.36
CA GLU A 461 29.20 -10.04 15.92
C GLU A 461 28.98 -9.91 17.43
N ALA A 462 29.92 -9.29 18.17
CA ALA A 462 29.71 -9.01 19.58
C ALA A 462 28.54 -8.06 19.88
N LEU A 463 28.13 -7.24 18.88
CA LEU A 463 26.95 -6.37 18.93
C LEU A 463 25.64 -7.07 18.52
N GLN A 464 25.68 -8.38 18.28
CA GLN A 464 24.52 -9.20 17.90
C GLN A 464 23.69 -8.60 16.74
N PRO A 465 24.31 -8.34 15.57
CA PRO A 465 23.57 -7.79 14.43
C PRO A 465 22.51 -8.79 13.95
N THR A 466 21.39 -8.28 13.48
CA THR A 466 20.44 -9.11 12.74
C THR A 466 21.06 -9.56 11.40
N GLU A 467 20.56 -10.66 10.81
CA GLU A 467 21.02 -11.11 9.48
C GLU A 467 20.95 -9.99 8.42
N ARG A 468 19.93 -9.15 8.50
CA ARG A 468 19.77 -8.00 7.61
C ARG A 468 20.85 -6.94 7.85
N GLU A 469 21.10 -6.57 9.09
CA GLU A 469 22.17 -5.59 9.42
C GLU A 469 23.54 -6.13 8.99
N ARG A 470 23.82 -7.40 9.25
CA ARG A 470 25.05 -8.05 8.79
C ARG A 470 25.22 -7.95 7.29
N SER A 471 24.17 -8.28 6.52
CA SER A 471 24.20 -8.21 5.04
C SER A 471 24.37 -6.79 4.49
N LEU A 472 24.02 -5.76 5.26
CA LEU A 472 24.20 -4.35 4.88
C LEU A 472 25.59 -3.82 5.25
N ILE A 473 26.31 -4.44 6.19
CA ILE A 473 27.56 -3.93 6.74
C ILE A 473 28.77 -4.71 6.20
N VAL A 474 28.71 -6.04 6.26
CA VAL A 474 29.87 -6.90 5.88
C VAL A 474 30.10 -6.81 4.39
N ASP A 475 31.36 -6.59 4.00
CA ASP A 475 31.83 -6.44 2.62
C ASP A 475 31.09 -5.35 1.80
N ASN A 476 30.54 -4.37 2.49
CA ASN A 476 29.86 -3.25 1.82
C ASN A 476 30.91 -2.30 1.21
N ALA A 477 31.03 -2.35 -0.10
CA ALA A 477 32.01 -1.56 -0.85
C ALA A 477 31.90 -0.04 -0.62
N LYS A 478 30.70 0.48 -0.41
CA LYS A 478 30.52 1.91 -0.10
C LYS A 478 31.03 2.27 1.30
N LEU A 479 30.79 1.40 2.26
CA LEU A 479 31.29 1.58 3.62
C LEU A 479 32.83 1.52 3.66
N LEU A 480 33.41 0.55 2.94
CA LEU A 480 34.87 0.43 2.85
C LEU A 480 35.52 1.67 2.20
N LEU A 481 34.90 2.20 1.14
CA LEU A 481 35.34 3.46 0.49
C LEU A 481 35.34 4.65 1.47
N ILE A 482 34.32 4.74 2.34
CA ILE A 482 34.25 5.77 3.38
C ILE A 482 35.37 5.53 4.43
N GLY A 483 35.61 4.28 4.81
CA GLY A 483 36.72 3.92 5.72
C GLY A 483 38.09 4.33 5.17
N GLU A 484 38.40 4.00 3.90
CA GLU A 484 39.62 4.43 3.22
C GLU A 484 39.78 5.95 3.19
N PHE A 485 38.69 6.67 2.96
CA PHE A 485 38.69 8.13 3.03
C PHE A 485 39.00 8.65 4.45
N MET A 486 38.38 8.06 5.46
CA MET A 486 38.63 8.46 6.86
C MET A 486 40.09 8.27 7.24
N ASP A 487 40.69 7.16 6.86
CA ASP A 487 42.09 6.84 7.12
C ASP A 487 43.03 7.82 6.38
N ALA A 488 42.75 8.06 5.09
CA ALA A 488 43.55 8.95 4.25
C ALA A 488 43.60 10.39 4.75
N TYR A 489 42.50 10.87 5.35
CA TYR A 489 42.40 12.24 5.87
C TYR A 489 42.58 12.34 7.39
N GLY A 490 42.90 11.23 8.08
CA GLY A 490 43.18 11.20 9.50
C GLY A 490 42.00 11.65 10.36
N TYR A 491 40.83 11.06 10.12
CA TYR A 491 39.66 11.26 10.98
C TYR A 491 39.77 10.48 12.27
N GLU A 492 39.56 11.16 13.40
CA GLU A 492 39.63 10.55 14.72
C GLU A 492 38.23 10.50 15.36
N LYS A 493 37.97 9.45 16.11
CA LYS A 493 36.72 9.30 16.86
C LYS A 493 36.65 10.31 17.99
N THR A 494 35.64 11.16 17.98
CA THR A 494 35.47 12.23 18.97
C THR A 494 34.20 12.08 19.81
N PHE A 495 33.24 11.29 19.36
CA PHE A 495 32.02 10.97 20.11
C PHE A 495 31.57 9.54 19.81
N GLU A 496 31.06 8.88 20.84
CA GLU A 496 30.39 7.58 20.71
C GLU A 496 29.28 7.47 21.75
N ASN A 497 28.12 6.95 21.35
CA ASN A 497 27.08 6.45 22.23
C ASN A 497 26.64 5.04 21.81
N GLU A 498 25.50 4.57 22.29
CA GLU A 498 25.00 3.23 21.95
C GLU A 498 24.61 3.08 20.46
N LYS A 499 24.30 4.18 19.77
CA LYS A 499 23.77 4.15 18.40
C LYS A 499 24.65 4.89 17.38
N PHE A 500 25.36 5.93 17.77
CA PHE A 500 26.07 6.84 16.86
C PHE A 500 27.54 7.01 17.24
N VAL A 501 28.36 7.22 16.21
CA VAL A 501 29.78 7.56 16.33
C VAL A 501 30.05 8.76 15.44
N ILE A 502 30.78 9.76 15.97
CA ILE A 502 31.24 10.95 15.21
C ILE A 502 32.77 10.91 15.12
N PHE A 503 33.23 11.23 13.92
CA PHE A 503 34.66 11.44 13.61
C PHE A 503 34.87 12.85 13.09
N GLU A 504 35.95 13.53 13.58
CA GLU A 504 36.37 14.86 13.16
C GLU A 504 37.80 14.92 12.62
#